data_99b4eda3576777f1e4e52141d1467e68
#
_entry.id   99b4eda3576777f1e4e52141d1467e68
#
_cell.length_a   1.000
_cell.length_b   1.000
_cell.length_c   1.000
_cell.angle_alpha   90.00
_cell.angle_beta   90.00
_cell.angle_gamma   90.00
#
_symmetry.space_group_name_H-M   'P 1'
#
loop_
_entity.id
_entity.type
_entity.pdbx_description
1 polymer ?
#
loop_
_entity_poly.entity_id
_entity_poly.type
_entity_poly.pdbx_seq_one_letter_code
_entity_poly.pdbx_strand_id
1 'polypeptide(L)'
;MKQNKPLGKGTYLALVVMILVLFAGQFLGLSARGSGLRVGYSDRFDGDSWEARYVLHNGFRERVVNIDAAETILTVNVETKAGTLDLRVTDMSGRILMNESFSEDGSCEVSVSGKVTVRVTGESHRGSFSIAW
;
A
#
# COMPACT_ATOMS: atom_id res chain seq x y z
N MET A 1 -41.48 30.02 4.95
CA MET A 1 -40.60 29.82 3.75
C MET A 1 -39.17 30.20 4.12
N LYS A 2 -38.27 29.23 4.19
CA LYS A 2 -36.83 29.52 4.38
C LYS A 2 -36.26 29.93 3.01
N GLN A 3 -35.88 31.18 2.84
CA GLN A 3 -35.17 31.64 1.66
C GLN A 3 -33.77 30.98 1.68
N ASN A 4 -33.52 30.13 0.68
CA ASN A 4 -32.17 29.67 0.40
C ASN A 4 -31.36 30.86 -0.12
N LYS A 5 -30.49 31.42 0.70
CA LYS A 5 -29.49 32.37 0.25
C LYS A 5 -28.59 31.71 -0.78
N PRO A 6 -28.35 32.30 -1.96
CA PRO A 6 -27.41 31.73 -2.91
C PRO A 6 -26.01 31.72 -2.29
N LEU A 7 -25.30 30.61 -2.44
CA LEU A 7 -23.90 30.51 -2.00
C LEU A 7 -23.07 31.62 -2.66
N GLY A 8 -22.28 32.33 -1.87
CA GLY A 8 -21.41 33.39 -2.38
C GLY A 8 -20.34 32.85 -3.33
N LYS A 9 -19.90 33.68 -4.28
CA LYS A 9 -18.88 33.30 -5.29
C LYS A 9 -17.61 32.66 -4.69
N GLY A 10 -17.22 33.06 -3.47
CA GLY A 10 -16.08 32.47 -2.74
C GLY A 10 -16.32 31.03 -2.32
N THR A 11 -17.55 30.66 -1.99
CA THR A 11 -17.91 29.29 -1.59
C THR A 11 -17.87 28.33 -2.79
N TYR A 12 -18.29 28.79 -3.98
CA TYR A 12 -18.15 28.02 -5.21
C TYR A 12 -16.69 27.78 -5.60
N LEU A 13 -15.83 28.77 -5.46
CA LEU A 13 -14.41 28.65 -5.73
C LEU A 13 -13.75 27.66 -4.79
N ALA A 14 -14.05 27.72 -3.50
CA ALA A 14 -13.54 26.77 -2.51
C ALA A 14 -13.98 25.33 -2.78
N LEU A 15 -15.23 25.15 -3.22
CA LEU A 15 -15.78 23.84 -3.56
C LEU A 15 -15.12 23.24 -4.82
N VAL A 16 -14.89 24.06 -5.84
CA VAL A 16 -14.18 23.66 -7.07
C VAL A 16 -12.73 23.30 -6.78
N VAL A 17 -12.02 24.07 -5.97
CA VAL A 17 -10.64 23.78 -5.57
C VAL A 17 -10.58 22.49 -4.77
N MET A 18 -11.51 22.24 -3.84
CA MET A 18 -11.58 21.01 -3.07
C MET A 18 -11.83 19.77 -3.96
N ILE A 19 -12.72 19.90 -4.94
CA ILE A 19 -12.99 18.84 -5.92
C ILE A 19 -11.74 18.57 -6.77
N LEU A 20 -11.05 19.59 -7.25
CA LEU A 20 -9.81 19.44 -8.02
C LEU A 20 -8.69 18.78 -7.22
N VAL A 21 -8.55 19.10 -5.93
CA VAL A 21 -7.56 18.46 -5.04
C VAL A 21 -7.91 16.98 -4.82
N LEU A 22 -9.20 16.66 -4.66
CA LEU A 22 -9.65 15.27 -4.53
C LEU A 22 -9.42 14.47 -5.82
N PHE A 23 -9.65 15.07 -6.99
CA PHE A 23 -9.36 14.43 -8.29
C PHE A 23 -7.86 14.27 -8.54
N ALA A 24 -7.03 15.27 -8.23
CA ALA A 24 -5.59 15.18 -8.40
C ALA A 24 -4.97 14.09 -7.52
N GLY A 25 -5.49 13.88 -6.31
CA GLY A 25 -5.07 12.79 -5.42
C GLY A 25 -5.33 11.39 -5.97
N GLN A 26 -6.34 11.25 -6.84
CA GLN A 26 -6.67 9.97 -7.47
C GLN A 26 -5.73 9.61 -8.63
N PHE A 27 -5.17 10.61 -9.31
CA PHE A 27 -4.27 10.39 -10.45
C PHE A 27 -2.83 10.05 -10.04
N LEU A 28 -2.39 10.40 -8.84
CA LEU A 28 -1.03 10.18 -8.36
C LEU A 28 -0.82 8.81 -7.68
N GLY A 29 -1.88 8.00 -7.54
CA GLY A 29 -1.84 6.72 -6.80
C GLY A 29 -2.14 5.46 -7.60
N LEU A 30 -1.98 5.48 -8.92
CA LEU A 30 -2.55 4.49 -9.84
C LEU A 30 -2.07 3.04 -9.72
N SER A 31 -1.03 2.73 -8.95
CA SER A 31 -0.55 1.35 -8.78
C SER A 31 -0.63 0.79 -7.36
N ALA A 32 -1.12 1.58 -6.41
CA ALA A 32 -1.20 1.15 -5.02
C ALA A 32 -2.64 1.26 -4.50
N ARG A 33 -3.19 0.14 -4.04
CA ARG A 33 -4.44 0.09 -3.28
C ARG A 33 -4.13 -0.01 -1.80
N GLY A 34 -4.91 0.68 -0.99
CA GLY A 34 -4.74 0.57 0.45
C GLY A 34 -5.82 1.29 1.22
N SER A 35 -6.02 0.86 2.45
CA SER A 35 -6.89 1.51 3.44
C SER A 35 -6.24 1.47 4.81
N GLY A 36 -6.74 2.27 5.73
CA GLY A 36 -6.30 2.30 7.10
C GLY A 36 -5.47 3.54 7.47
N LEU A 37 -5.03 3.57 8.71
CA LEU A 37 -4.25 4.66 9.29
C LEU A 37 -2.75 4.37 9.15
N ARG A 38 -2.03 5.32 8.57
CA ARG A 38 -0.57 5.30 8.48
C ARG A 38 -0.01 6.61 9.02
N VAL A 39 0.98 6.51 9.89
CA VAL A 39 1.67 7.66 10.49
C VAL A 39 3.15 7.59 10.13
N GLY A 40 3.69 8.69 9.61
CA GLY A 40 5.09 8.76 9.18
C GLY A 40 5.42 7.76 8.08
N TYR A 41 4.46 7.43 7.24
CA TYR A 41 4.60 6.43 6.19
C TYR A 41 5.35 7.02 5.00
N SER A 42 6.44 6.36 4.62
CA SER A 42 7.18 6.62 3.41
C SER A 42 7.48 5.30 2.72
N ASP A 43 7.12 5.19 1.46
CA ASP A 43 7.46 4.02 0.67
C ASP A 43 8.17 4.40 -0.64
N ARG A 44 8.96 3.48 -1.13
CA ARG A 44 9.62 3.51 -2.42
C ARG A 44 9.29 2.24 -3.18
N PHE A 45 8.81 2.39 -4.38
CA PHE A 45 8.50 1.30 -5.29
C PHE A 45 9.27 1.51 -6.60
N ASP A 46 10.23 0.65 -6.83
CA ASP A 46 11.04 0.60 -8.06
C ASP A 46 10.67 -0.62 -8.91
N GLY A 47 11.33 -0.81 -10.05
CA GLY A 47 11.08 -1.94 -10.94
C GLY A 47 11.40 -3.32 -10.34
N ASP A 48 12.18 -3.38 -9.28
CA ASP A 48 12.71 -4.60 -8.67
C ASP A 48 12.56 -4.66 -7.14
N SER A 49 11.97 -3.60 -6.53
CA SER A 49 11.83 -3.55 -5.08
C SER A 49 10.68 -2.66 -4.60
N TRP A 50 10.18 -2.98 -3.43
CA TRP A 50 9.24 -2.16 -2.66
C TRP A 50 9.68 -2.10 -1.20
N GLU A 51 10.01 -0.91 -0.74
CA GLU A 51 10.43 -0.64 0.62
C GLU A 51 9.47 0.33 1.28
N ALA A 52 9.16 0.13 2.55
CA ALA A 52 8.38 1.07 3.34
C ALA A 52 8.92 1.20 4.77
N ARG A 53 8.87 2.42 5.26
CA ARG A 53 9.17 2.79 6.66
C ARG A 53 8.03 3.62 7.21
N TYR A 54 7.69 3.40 8.45
CA TYR A 54 6.59 4.10 9.11
C TYR A 54 6.74 4.08 10.63
N VAL A 55 6.07 5.00 11.28
CA VAL A 55 5.91 5.01 12.74
C VAL A 55 4.77 4.08 13.14
N LEU A 56 3.69 4.08 12.36
CA LEU A 56 2.53 3.22 12.57
C LEU A 56 1.89 2.86 11.23
N HIS A 57 1.59 1.59 11.06
CA HIS A 57 0.79 1.08 9.94
C HIS A 57 -0.36 0.23 10.51
N ASN A 58 -1.57 0.70 10.29
CA ASN A 58 -2.79 0.00 10.63
C ASN A 58 -3.71 -0.02 9.42
N GLY A 59 -3.94 -1.18 8.84
CA GLY A 59 -4.62 -1.34 7.57
C GLY A 59 -3.77 -2.05 6.53
N PHE A 60 -4.20 -2.05 5.27
CA PHE A 60 -3.47 -2.74 4.22
C PHE A 60 -2.93 -1.80 3.14
N ARG A 61 -1.90 -2.27 2.46
CA ARG A 61 -1.36 -1.72 1.23
C ARG A 61 -1.10 -2.84 0.24
N GLU A 62 -1.44 -2.61 -1.00
CA GLU A 62 -1.36 -3.63 -2.05
C GLU A 62 -0.69 -3.07 -3.30
N ARG A 63 0.20 -3.86 -3.89
CA ARG A 63 0.83 -3.52 -5.16
C ARG A 63 0.84 -4.72 -6.09
N VAL A 64 0.71 -4.44 -7.37
CA VAL A 64 0.91 -5.41 -8.44
C VAL A 64 2.36 -5.35 -8.89
N VAL A 65 3.03 -6.49 -8.85
CA VAL A 65 4.42 -6.66 -9.28
C VAL A 65 4.41 -7.45 -10.59
N ASN A 66 5.13 -6.94 -11.58
CA ASN A 66 5.29 -7.61 -12.87
C ASN A 66 6.69 -8.23 -12.93
N ILE A 67 6.74 -9.54 -13.01
CA ILE A 67 7.98 -10.31 -13.11
C ILE A 67 8.26 -10.57 -14.59
N ASP A 68 9.28 -9.91 -15.14
CA ASP A 68 9.67 -10.05 -16.54
C ASP A 68 10.45 -11.36 -16.82
N ALA A 69 11.10 -11.91 -15.79
CA ALA A 69 11.75 -13.21 -15.86
C ALA A 69 10.75 -14.36 -15.84
N ALA A 70 11.14 -15.53 -16.36
CA ALA A 70 10.29 -16.72 -16.32
C ALA A 70 9.94 -17.13 -14.87
N GLU A 71 10.89 -16.97 -13.97
CA GLU A 71 10.74 -17.22 -12.53
C GLU A 71 11.80 -16.41 -11.77
N THR A 72 11.42 -15.87 -10.62
CA THR A 72 12.35 -15.21 -9.71
C THR A 72 11.96 -15.49 -8.25
N ILE A 73 12.88 -15.25 -7.34
CA ILE A 73 12.64 -15.32 -5.90
C ILE A 73 12.27 -13.93 -5.40
N LEU A 74 11.07 -13.82 -4.86
CA LEU A 74 10.63 -12.63 -4.14
C LEU A 74 11.08 -12.78 -2.68
N THR A 75 11.94 -11.89 -2.24
CA THR A 75 12.53 -11.89 -0.89
C THR A 75 11.91 -10.79 -0.04
N VAL A 76 11.45 -11.14 1.14
CA VAL A 76 10.83 -10.23 2.09
C VAL A 76 11.66 -10.15 3.36
N ASN A 77 11.92 -8.94 3.82
CA ASN A 77 12.52 -8.67 5.12
C ASN A 77 11.60 -7.71 5.89
N VAL A 78 11.33 -8.03 7.14
CA VAL A 78 10.46 -7.26 8.03
C VAL A 78 11.19 -6.94 9.31
N GLU A 79 11.17 -5.67 9.71
CA GLU A 79 11.55 -5.21 11.03
C GLU A 79 10.29 -4.89 11.83
N THR A 80 10.15 -5.47 13.01
CA THR A 80 8.98 -5.29 13.87
C THR A 80 9.41 -4.79 15.24
N LYS A 81 8.98 -3.59 15.59
CA LYS A 81 9.14 -2.99 16.94
C LYS A 81 7.92 -3.20 17.80
N ALA A 82 6.74 -3.29 17.19
CA ALA A 82 5.47 -3.57 17.84
C ALA A 82 4.41 -3.96 16.80
N GLY A 83 3.35 -4.63 17.24
CA GLY A 83 2.23 -5.05 16.39
C GLY A 83 2.57 -6.23 15.50
N THR A 84 1.74 -6.42 14.47
CA THR A 84 1.86 -7.54 13.53
C THR A 84 1.81 -7.02 12.10
N LEU A 85 2.61 -7.61 11.23
CA LEU A 85 2.58 -7.41 9.79
C LEU A 85 2.27 -8.72 9.10
N ASP A 86 1.16 -8.75 8.35
CA ASP A 86 0.80 -9.89 7.51
C ASP A 86 1.15 -9.60 6.07
N LEU A 87 1.77 -10.55 5.42
CA LEU A 87 2.15 -10.47 4.02
C LEU A 87 1.51 -11.59 3.24
N ARG A 88 0.84 -11.23 2.15
CA ARG A 88 0.21 -12.18 1.23
C ARG A 88 0.63 -11.89 -0.19
N VAL A 89 1.04 -12.94 -0.89
CA VAL A 89 1.33 -12.92 -2.31
C VAL A 89 0.34 -13.82 -3.04
N THR A 90 -0.35 -13.27 -4.04
CA THR A 90 -1.32 -13.99 -4.86
C THR A 90 -0.97 -13.84 -6.34
N ASP A 91 -1.22 -14.88 -7.12
CA ASP A 91 -1.15 -14.81 -8.58
C ASP A 91 -2.41 -14.19 -9.20
N MET A 92 -2.43 -14.02 -10.51
CA MET A 92 -3.55 -13.40 -11.21
C MET A 92 -4.82 -14.27 -11.21
N SER A 93 -4.71 -15.56 -10.90
CA SER A 93 -5.86 -16.46 -10.73
C SER A 93 -6.48 -16.39 -9.32
N GLY A 94 -5.85 -15.63 -8.41
CA GLY A 94 -6.26 -15.52 -7.02
C GLY A 94 -5.69 -16.61 -6.10
N ARG A 95 -4.78 -17.46 -6.62
CA ARG A 95 -4.11 -18.47 -5.81
C ARG A 95 -3.11 -17.82 -4.87
N ILE A 96 -3.15 -18.18 -3.60
CA ILE A 96 -2.20 -17.71 -2.58
C ILE A 96 -0.88 -18.47 -2.76
N LEU A 97 0.19 -17.73 -3.08
CA LEU A 97 1.54 -18.27 -3.20
C LEU A 97 2.29 -18.24 -1.87
N MET A 98 2.02 -17.23 -1.06
CA MET A 98 2.60 -17.05 0.26
C MET A 98 1.65 -16.28 1.17
N ASN A 99 1.60 -16.65 2.44
CA ASN A 99 0.86 -15.94 3.49
C ASN A 99 1.61 -16.10 4.81
N GLU A 100 2.32 -15.04 5.20
CA GLU A 100 3.18 -15.02 6.40
C GLU A 100 2.78 -13.88 7.33
N SER A 101 2.95 -14.10 8.62
CA SER A 101 2.68 -13.15 9.68
C SER A 101 3.93 -12.89 10.52
N PHE A 102 4.25 -11.63 10.75
CA PHE A 102 5.43 -11.20 11.48
C PHE A 102 5.02 -10.40 12.71
N SER A 103 5.30 -10.92 13.88
CA SER A 103 5.20 -10.22 15.18
C SER A 103 6.55 -9.84 15.76
N GLU A 104 7.62 -10.19 15.09
CA GLU A 104 9.02 -9.89 15.37
C GLU A 104 9.79 -9.73 14.05
N ASP A 105 11.06 -9.39 14.10
CA ASP A 105 11.90 -9.33 12.92
C ASP A 105 11.95 -10.70 12.23
N GLY A 106 11.85 -10.69 10.91
CA GLY A 106 11.83 -11.92 10.14
C GLY A 106 12.04 -11.71 8.66
N SER A 107 12.19 -12.80 7.95
CA SER A 107 12.31 -12.83 6.50
C SER A 107 11.65 -14.07 5.92
N CYS A 108 11.23 -13.99 4.67
CA CYS A 108 10.72 -15.13 3.91
C CYS A 108 10.99 -14.95 2.42
N GLU A 109 10.90 -16.04 1.69
CA GLU A 109 11.11 -16.09 0.25
C GLU A 109 10.00 -16.90 -0.42
N VAL A 110 9.63 -16.49 -1.64
CA VAL A 110 8.68 -17.23 -2.47
C VAL A 110 9.09 -17.15 -3.93
N SER A 111 8.95 -18.24 -4.65
CA SER A 111 9.13 -18.27 -6.10
C SER A 111 7.90 -17.69 -6.79
N VAL A 112 8.10 -16.73 -7.67
CA VAL A 112 7.04 -16.00 -8.38
C VAL A 112 7.36 -15.88 -9.87
N SER A 113 6.32 -15.81 -10.69
CA SER A 113 6.42 -15.56 -12.13
C SER A 113 5.23 -14.74 -12.61
N GLY A 114 5.41 -13.98 -13.70
CA GLY A 114 4.36 -13.16 -14.27
C GLY A 114 3.89 -12.05 -13.34
N LYS A 115 2.61 -11.71 -13.37
CA LYS A 115 2.02 -10.71 -12.49
C LYS A 115 1.58 -11.34 -11.18
N VAL A 116 1.99 -10.76 -10.07
CA VAL A 116 1.56 -11.14 -8.72
C VAL A 116 1.08 -9.90 -7.97
N THR A 117 0.16 -10.11 -7.05
CA THR A 117 -0.30 -9.06 -6.14
C THR A 117 0.32 -9.31 -4.77
N VAL A 118 1.00 -8.29 -4.24
CA VAL A 118 1.59 -8.31 -2.91
C VAL A 118 0.77 -7.41 -2.01
N ARG A 119 0.18 -7.99 -0.97
CA ARG A 119 -0.59 -7.28 0.05
C ARG A 119 0.13 -7.33 1.39
N VAL A 120 0.33 -6.16 1.96
CA VAL A 120 0.90 -5.97 3.28
C VAL A 120 -0.17 -5.40 4.19
N THR A 121 -0.50 -6.10 5.27
CA THR A 121 -1.51 -5.67 6.25
C THR A 121 -0.85 -5.48 7.59
N GLY A 122 -0.91 -4.27 8.11
CA GLY A 122 -0.44 -3.93 9.45
C GLY A 122 -1.58 -3.96 10.46
N GLU A 123 -1.33 -4.55 11.61
CA GLU A 123 -2.19 -4.46 12.78
C GLU A 123 -1.40 -3.77 13.88
N SER A 124 -1.57 -2.44 13.97
CA SER A 124 -0.79 -1.56 14.84
C SER A 124 0.73 -1.77 14.71
N HIS A 125 1.19 -2.11 13.49
CA HIS A 125 2.58 -2.45 13.23
C HIS A 125 3.46 -1.19 13.26
N ARG A 126 4.59 -1.31 13.95
CA ARG A 126 5.68 -0.34 13.98
C ARG A 126 6.95 -0.99 13.48
N GLY A 127 7.55 -0.40 12.49
CA GLY A 127 8.77 -0.93 11.90
C GLY A 127 8.90 -0.60 10.43
N SER A 128 9.36 -1.55 9.65
CA SER A 128 9.58 -1.41 8.22
C SER A 128 9.48 -2.75 7.51
N PHE A 129 9.34 -2.71 6.20
CA PHE A 129 9.50 -3.90 5.37
C PHE A 129 10.25 -3.57 4.07
N SER A 130 10.87 -4.57 3.50
CA SER A 130 11.56 -4.51 2.22
C SER A 130 11.24 -5.78 1.43
N ILE A 131 10.82 -5.61 0.21
CA ILE A 131 10.46 -6.69 -0.71
C ILE A 131 11.26 -6.48 -1.99
N ALA A 132 11.99 -7.50 -2.44
CA ALA A 132 12.81 -7.48 -3.65
C ALA A 132 12.50 -8.69 -4.54
N TRP A 133 12.60 -8.51 -5.89
CA TRP A 133 12.36 -9.55 -6.88
C TRP A 133 13.28 -9.44 -8.08
#